data_abf322c7f80d714da2065d8f18d271d2
#
_entry.id   abf322c7f80d714da2065d8f18d271d2
#
_cell.length_a   1.000
_cell.length_b   1.000
_cell.length_c   1.000
_cell.angle_alpha   90.00
_cell.angle_beta   90.00
_cell.angle_gamma   90.00
#
_symmetry.space_group_name_H-M   'P 1'
#
loop_
_entity.id
_entity.type
_entity.pdbx_description
1 polymer ?
#
loop_
_entity_poly.entity_id
_entity_poly.type
_entity_poly.pdbx_seq_one_letter_code
_entity_poly.pdbx_strand_id
1 'polypeptide(L)'
;MPNLPLVRPGPETTTVPVPGGVRDPDDIDAVPLRHPWRWVIAGVLLVVFAGIAVSLWQNDNVNHPTISEFIFDRRILDGVVLTLVLTIVSMVISTVLAVLLAVMRLSHNPVMNALSWLYIWAFRGTPLLIQIVFWGYLGLLYAQITLGVPFTDFSLFSIDTNTLIPAFTAGLLALTLNQAAYSAEIVRAGMLSVDEGQYEAAYSVGMSPTFTLFKVVLPQAMRVIIPPMGNETISMLKNTSLLSVIAVLEVYTVATQISSQNLRQVELLVVVSCWYLLLTSVLSIPQFYLERHYGRGNARTLPPTPFARVRMALRASVRPSPSTERADAS
;
A
#
# COMPACT_ATOMS: atom_id res chain seq x y z
N MET A 1 23.95 -2.16 -61.84
CA MET A 1 24.25 -0.92 -61.11
C MET A 1 23.85 0.27 -61.99
N PRO A 2 22.85 1.03 -61.59
CA PRO A 2 22.70 2.38 -62.11
C PRO A 2 22.85 3.40 -60.95
N ASN A 3 23.56 4.46 -61.26
CA ASN A 3 23.94 5.57 -60.41
C ASN A 3 22.75 6.32 -59.82
N LEU A 4 22.67 6.43 -58.49
CA LEU A 4 21.82 7.36 -57.79
C LEU A 4 22.41 8.79 -57.94
N PRO A 5 21.62 9.79 -58.32
CA PRO A 5 22.07 11.18 -58.35
C PRO A 5 22.21 11.75 -56.96
N LEU A 6 23.39 12.40 -56.71
CA LEU A 6 23.66 13.19 -55.52
C LEU A 6 22.64 14.31 -55.42
N VAL A 7 21.86 14.33 -54.35
CA VAL A 7 21.00 15.45 -53.97
C VAL A 7 21.91 16.67 -53.64
N ARG A 8 21.79 17.72 -54.47
CA ARG A 8 22.44 19.02 -54.18
C ARG A 8 21.78 19.64 -52.95
N PRO A 9 22.52 20.24 -52.02
CA PRO A 9 21.91 21.02 -50.95
C PRO A 9 21.12 22.20 -51.57
N GLY A 10 19.86 22.30 -51.14
CA GLY A 10 18.98 23.40 -51.52
C GLY A 10 19.52 24.75 -51.06
N PRO A 11 19.01 25.86 -51.65
CA PRO A 11 19.49 27.18 -51.31
C PRO A 11 19.30 27.49 -49.83
N GLU A 12 20.33 28.07 -49.21
CA GLU A 12 20.30 28.61 -47.87
C GLU A 12 19.08 29.45 -47.66
N THR A 13 18.19 29.05 -46.75
CA THR A 13 17.09 29.85 -46.29
C THR A 13 17.66 31.11 -45.64
N THR A 14 17.68 32.19 -46.40
CA THR A 14 17.91 33.53 -45.86
C THR A 14 16.88 33.80 -44.80
N THR A 15 17.29 33.72 -43.54
CA THR A 15 16.48 34.13 -42.39
C THR A 15 16.22 35.64 -42.50
N VAL A 16 15.03 36.00 -42.89
CA VAL A 16 14.55 37.41 -42.86
C VAL A 16 14.55 37.81 -41.38
N PRO A 17 15.26 38.90 -40.99
CA PRO A 17 15.19 39.37 -39.61
C PRO A 17 13.75 39.85 -39.32
N VAL A 18 13.07 39.20 -38.42
CA VAL A 18 11.74 39.63 -37.93
C VAL A 18 12.01 40.79 -36.97
N PRO A 19 11.50 42.03 -37.32
CA PRO A 19 11.65 43.18 -36.45
C PRO A 19 10.68 43.02 -35.28
N GLY A 20 11.20 42.95 -34.09
CA GLY A 20 10.44 42.78 -32.85
C GLY A 20 10.70 41.39 -32.27
N GLY A 21 11.73 41.31 -31.46
CA GLY A 21 12.26 40.06 -30.89
C GLY A 21 11.19 39.20 -30.26
N VAL A 22 10.70 38.24 -31.05
CA VAL A 22 10.08 37.06 -30.49
C VAL A 22 11.24 36.29 -29.89
N ARG A 23 11.37 36.34 -28.56
CA ARG A 23 12.33 35.50 -27.83
C ARG A 23 12.03 34.06 -28.17
N ASP A 24 13.11 33.31 -28.50
CA ASP A 24 13.00 31.87 -28.70
C ASP A 24 12.26 31.26 -27.51
N PRO A 25 11.26 30.36 -27.70
CA PRO A 25 10.60 29.68 -26.60
C PRO A 25 11.54 29.04 -25.60
N ASP A 26 12.76 28.69 -26.01
CA ASP A 26 13.84 28.15 -25.16
C ASP A 26 14.56 29.22 -24.32
N ASP A 27 14.38 30.51 -24.59
CA ASP A 27 14.92 31.65 -23.85
C ASP A 27 14.00 32.12 -22.70
N ILE A 28 12.88 31.45 -22.46
CA ILE A 28 11.95 31.82 -21.39
C ILE A 28 12.45 31.22 -20.08
N ASP A 29 13.17 32.02 -19.28
CA ASP A 29 13.48 31.68 -17.91
C ASP A 29 12.20 31.50 -17.10
N ALA A 30 11.86 30.25 -16.77
CA ALA A 30 10.71 29.94 -15.93
C ALA A 30 10.95 30.46 -14.50
N VAL A 31 10.40 31.64 -14.20
CA VAL A 31 10.47 32.22 -12.86
C VAL A 31 9.44 31.50 -11.97
N PRO A 32 9.86 30.81 -10.89
CA PRO A 32 8.91 30.13 -10.00
C PRO A 32 8.02 31.15 -9.32
N LEU A 33 6.70 31.06 -9.56
CA LEU A 33 5.72 31.89 -8.87
C LEU A 33 5.77 31.62 -7.37
N ARG A 34 6.08 32.66 -6.60
CA ARG A 34 6.05 32.62 -5.14
C ARG A 34 4.59 32.68 -4.69
N HIS A 35 4.13 31.70 -3.96
CA HIS A 35 2.81 31.67 -3.36
C HIS A 35 2.91 31.86 -1.83
N PRO A 36 3.13 33.09 -1.32
CA PRO A 36 3.27 33.33 0.12
C PRO A 36 2.04 32.88 0.90
N TRP A 37 0.87 32.94 0.29
CA TRP A 37 -0.40 32.50 0.85
C TRP A 37 -0.40 31.04 1.30
N ARG A 38 0.36 30.16 0.63
CA ARG A 38 0.52 28.75 1.04
C ARG A 38 1.17 28.61 2.41
N TRP A 39 2.11 29.49 2.75
CA TRP A 39 2.76 29.49 4.04
C TRP A 39 1.83 30.03 5.14
N VAL A 40 1.01 31.04 4.83
CA VAL A 40 -0.02 31.54 5.74
C VAL A 40 -1.03 30.45 6.05
N ILE A 41 -1.56 29.75 5.03
CA ILE A 41 -2.49 28.63 5.21
C ILE A 41 -1.82 27.52 6.03
N ALA A 42 -0.57 27.15 5.71
CA ALA A 42 0.16 26.13 6.47
C ALA A 42 0.35 26.53 7.93
N GLY A 43 0.67 27.81 8.21
CA GLY A 43 0.77 28.35 9.56
C GLY A 43 -0.55 28.29 10.32
N VAL A 44 -1.65 28.71 9.68
CA VAL A 44 -3.00 28.65 10.27
C VAL A 44 -3.39 27.21 10.60
N LEU A 45 -3.19 26.28 9.65
CA LEU A 45 -3.48 24.87 9.87
C LEU A 45 -2.65 24.31 11.03
N LEU A 46 -1.36 24.63 11.10
CA LEU A 46 -0.48 24.19 12.18
C LEU A 46 -0.96 24.72 13.55
N VAL A 47 -1.36 25.99 13.63
CA VAL A 47 -1.90 26.58 14.86
C VAL A 47 -3.21 25.90 15.27
N VAL A 48 -4.11 25.64 14.30
CA VAL A 48 -5.38 24.94 14.57
C VAL A 48 -5.11 23.51 15.08
N PHE A 49 -4.24 22.75 14.41
CA PHE A 49 -3.90 21.40 14.84
C PHE A 49 -3.22 21.38 16.23
N ALA A 50 -2.29 22.31 16.46
CA ALA A 50 -1.65 22.45 17.77
C ALA A 50 -2.68 22.82 18.84
N GLY A 51 -3.59 23.74 18.55
CA GLY A 51 -4.68 24.11 19.46
C GLY A 51 -5.59 22.94 19.82
N ILE A 52 -5.99 22.13 18.83
CA ILE A 52 -6.76 20.90 19.05
C ILE A 52 -5.97 19.90 19.91
N ALA A 53 -4.69 19.68 19.60
CA ALA A 53 -3.86 18.75 20.36
C ALA A 53 -3.70 19.19 21.82
N VAL A 54 -3.45 20.48 22.05
CA VAL A 54 -3.36 21.06 23.42
C VAL A 54 -4.70 20.94 24.15
N SER A 55 -5.81 21.26 23.48
CA SER A 55 -7.16 21.14 24.06
C SER A 55 -7.48 19.72 24.49
N LEU A 56 -7.14 18.72 23.63
CA LEU A 56 -7.32 17.31 23.97
C LEU A 56 -6.41 16.88 25.13
N TRP A 57 -5.17 17.36 25.14
CA TRP A 57 -4.22 17.04 26.20
C TRP A 57 -4.59 17.66 27.54
N GLN A 58 -5.13 18.87 27.55
CA GLN A 58 -5.54 19.58 28.77
C GLN A 58 -6.97 19.27 29.24
N ASN A 59 -7.62 18.31 28.57
CA ASN A 59 -8.99 17.93 28.93
C ASN A 59 -9.01 17.19 30.27
N ASP A 60 -9.71 17.73 31.24
CA ASP A 60 -9.83 17.16 32.60
C ASP A 60 -10.48 15.77 32.64
N ASN A 61 -11.21 15.39 31.57
CA ASN A 61 -11.79 14.06 31.44
C ASN A 61 -10.79 12.99 31.00
N VAL A 62 -9.56 13.37 30.60
CA VAL A 62 -8.50 12.44 30.18
C VAL A 62 -7.56 12.17 31.34
N ASN A 63 -7.53 10.93 31.81
CA ASN A 63 -6.64 10.51 32.88
C ASN A 63 -5.26 10.10 32.34
N HIS A 64 -4.30 11.04 32.31
CA HIS A 64 -2.95 10.80 31.82
C HIS A 64 -2.18 9.68 32.54
N PRO A 65 -2.26 9.52 33.89
CA PRO A 65 -1.70 8.39 34.60
C PRO A 65 -2.12 7.03 34.01
N THR A 66 -3.39 6.87 33.66
CA THR A 66 -3.88 5.64 33.02
C THR A 66 -3.17 5.38 31.68
N ILE A 67 -2.95 6.40 30.85
CA ILE A 67 -2.24 6.22 29.57
C ILE A 67 -0.82 5.72 29.81
N SER A 68 -0.09 6.32 30.76
CA SER A 68 1.29 5.93 31.09
C SER A 68 1.38 4.55 31.72
N GLU A 69 0.39 4.14 32.49
CA GLU A 69 0.30 2.80 33.10
C GLU A 69 0.12 1.71 32.04
N PHE A 70 -0.82 1.92 31.09
CA PHE A 70 -1.20 0.88 30.14
C PHE A 70 -0.37 0.86 28.86
N ILE A 71 0.37 1.93 28.51
CA ILE A 71 1.11 1.96 27.24
C ILE A 71 2.14 0.82 27.09
N PHE A 72 2.73 0.38 28.21
CA PHE A 72 3.66 -0.74 28.28
C PHE A 72 3.12 -1.91 29.12
N ASP A 73 1.81 -1.94 29.41
CA ASP A 73 1.20 -3.08 30.07
C ASP A 73 1.44 -4.37 29.26
N ARG A 74 1.81 -5.45 29.93
CA ARG A 74 2.16 -6.72 29.29
C ARG A 74 1.05 -7.25 28.41
N ARG A 75 -0.20 -7.11 28.79
CA ARG A 75 -1.37 -7.53 28.00
C ARG A 75 -1.46 -6.76 26.68
N ILE A 76 -1.22 -5.45 26.70
CA ILE A 76 -1.17 -4.61 25.51
C ILE A 76 0.00 -5.05 24.62
N LEU A 77 1.18 -5.29 25.18
CA LEU A 77 2.36 -5.76 24.43
C LEU A 77 2.12 -7.14 23.79
N ASP A 78 1.50 -8.05 24.51
CA ASP A 78 1.10 -9.37 23.97
C ASP A 78 0.11 -9.20 22.80
N GLY A 79 -0.85 -8.28 22.92
CA GLY A 79 -1.76 -7.89 21.84
C GLY A 79 -1.03 -7.30 20.64
N VAL A 80 -0.03 -6.44 20.84
CA VAL A 80 0.84 -5.89 19.79
C VAL A 80 1.58 -7.00 19.04
N VAL A 81 2.15 -7.95 19.77
CA VAL A 81 2.83 -9.10 19.17
C VAL A 81 1.86 -9.91 18.32
N LEU A 82 0.66 -10.19 18.83
CA LEU A 82 -0.36 -10.92 18.06
C LEU A 82 -0.80 -10.16 16.81
N THR A 83 -0.96 -8.85 16.89
CA THR A 83 -1.24 -7.99 15.73
C THR A 83 -0.16 -8.15 14.64
N LEU A 84 1.11 -8.15 15.02
CA LEU A 84 2.24 -8.36 14.09
C LEU A 84 2.24 -9.78 13.51
N VAL A 85 2.02 -10.79 14.34
CA VAL A 85 1.95 -12.20 13.90
C VAL A 85 0.82 -12.37 12.87
N LEU A 86 -0.38 -11.88 13.17
CA LEU A 86 -1.52 -11.95 12.26
C LEU A 86 -1.20 -11.24 10.94
N THR A 87 -0.60 -10.06 11.00
CA THR A 87 -0.20 -9.29 9.81
C THR A 87 0.77 -10.09 8.94
N ILE A 88 1.85 -10.59 9.52
CA ILE A 88 2.90 -11.29 8.77
C ILE A 88 2.37 -12.60 8.20
N VAL A 89 1.71 -13.42 9.03
CA VAL A 89 1.20 -14.74 8.60
C VAL A 89 0.14 -14.57 7.50
N SER A 90 -0.83 -13.64 7.70
CA SER A 90 -1.84 -13.36 6.68
C SER A 90 -1.22 -12.87 5.37
N MET A 91 -0.24 -11.96 5.42
CA MET A 91 0.44 -11.45 4.22
C MET A 91 1.22 -12.53 3.48
N VAL A 92 1.93 -13.40 4.19
CA VAL A 92 2.69 -14.49 3.56
C VAL A 92 1.74 -15.47 2.86
N ILE A 93 0.72 -15.96 3.56
CA ILE A 93 -0.23 -16.93 2.98
C ILE A 93 -1.03 -16.29 1.84
N SER A 94 -1.53 -15.06 2.02
CA SER A 94 -2.27 -14.35 0.99
C SER A 94 -1.44 -14.08 -0.26
N THR A 95 -0.15 -13.80 -0.12
CA THR A 95 0.75 -13.60 -1.27
C THR A 95 0.90 -14.88 -2.09
N VAL A 96 1.06 -16.04 -1.45
CA VAL A 96 1.12 -17.34 -2.14
C VAL A 96 -0.19 -17.60 -2.89
N LEU A 97 -1.34 -17.43 -2.21
CA LEU A 97 -2.65 -17.59 -2.83
C LEU A 97 -2.88 -16.59 -3.96
N ALA A 98 -2.43 -15.36 -3.81
CA ALA A 98 -2.54 -14.30 -4.82
C ALA A 98 -1.79 -14.65 -6.11
N VAL A 99 -0.59 -15.20 -6.00
CA VAL A 99 0.17 -15.67 -7.17
C VAL A 99 -0.58 -16.78 -7.89
N LEU A 100 -1.12 -17.77 -7.16
CA LEU A 100 -1.93 -18.85 -7.73
C LEU A 100 -3.17 -18.28 -8.45
N LEU A 101 -3.92 -17.39 -7.80
CA LEU A 101 -5.10 -16.76 -8.38
C LEU A 101 -4.77 -15.91 -9.61
N ALA A 102 -3.66 -15.17 -9.59
CA ALA A 102 -3.21 -14.37 -10.73
C ALA A 102 -2.82 -15.26 -11.92
N VAL A 103 -2.10 -16.37 -11.68
CA VAL A 103 -1.76 -17.36 -12.74
C VAL A 103 -3.03 -17.98 -13.31
N MET A 104 -3.99 -18.39 -12.47
CA MET A 104 -5.29 -18.89 -12.91
C MET A 104 -6.04 -17.85 -13.75
N ARG A 105 -6.00 -16.57 -13.33
CA ARG A 105 -6.70 -15.45 -13.98
C ARG A 105 -6.11 -15.12 -15.35
N LEU A 106 -4.80 -15.32 -15.54
CA LEU A 106 -4.08 -15.11 -16.80
C LEU A 106 -4.07 -16.37 -17.69
N SER A 107 -4.61 -17.48 -17.20
CA SER A 107 -4.66 -18.74 -17.95
C SER A 107 -5.60 -18.66 -19.16
N HIS A 108 -5.20 -19.28 -20.25
CA HIS A 108 -6.06 -19.52 -21.43
C HIS A 108 -7.19 -20.53 -21.15
N ASN A 109 -7.10 -21.29 -20.05
CA ASN A 109 -8.15 -22.22 -19.66
C ASN A 109 -9.36 -21.45 -19.10
N PRO A 110 -10.54 -21.50 -19.74
CA PRO A 110 -11.72 -20.73 -19.34
C PRO A 110 -12.21 -21.10 -17.94
N VAL A 111 -12.05 -22.35 -17.51
CA VAL A 111 -12.48 -22.82 -16.18
C VAL A 111 -11.59 -22.19 -15.09
N MET A 112 -10.26 -22.22 -15.26
CA MET A 112 -9.33 -21.59 -14.32
C MET A 112 -9.57 -20.08 -14.21
N ASN A 113 -9.73 -19.42 -15.34
CA ASN A 113 -10.02 -17.99 -15.39
C ASN A 113 -11.34 -17.66 -14.69
N ALA A 114 -12.42 -18.43 -14.95
CA ALA A 114 -13.73 -18.21 -14.33
C ALA A 114 -13.70 -18.44 -12.81
N LEU A 115 -13.04 -19.48 -12.32
CA LEU A 115 -12.91 -19.76 -10.88
C LEU A 115 -12.14 -18.66 -10.16
N SER A 116 -11.01 -18.22 -10.73
CA SER A 116 -10.25 -17.11 -10.18
C SER A 116 -11.04 -15.80 -10.20
N TRP A 117 -11.76 -15.53 -11.30
CA TRP A 117 -12.64 -14.36 -11.39
C TRP A 117 -13.73 -14.37 -10.31
N LEU A 118 -14.42 -15.51 -10.16
CA LEU A 118 -15.50 -15.67 -9.17
C LEU A 118 -14.96 -15.43 -7.74
N TYR A 119 -13.80 -16.02 -7.42
CA TYR A 119 -13.16 -15.81 -6.13
C TYR A 119 -12.85 -14.33 -5.88
N ILE A 120 -12.14 -13.68 -6.81
CA ILE A 120 -11.75 -12.27 -6.69
C ILE A 120 -12.99 -11.38 -6.58
N TRP A 121 -14.01 -11.64 -7.40
CA TRP A 121 -15.27 -10.91 -7.36
C TRP A 121 -15.96 -11.02 -6.00
N ALA A 122 -16.08 -12.23 -5.45
CA ALA A 122 -16.76 -12.48 -4.18
C ALA A 122 -16.03 -11.81 -3.01
N PHE A 123 -14.71 -12.02 -2.90
CA PHE A 123 -13.94 -11.50 -1.77
C PHE A 123 -13.68 -9.99 -1.84
N ARG A 124 -13.57 -9.38 -3.01
CA ARG A 124 -13.48 -7.93 -3.16
C ARG A 124 -14.83 -7.23 -3.16
N GLY A 125 -15.89 -7.92 -3.51
CA GLY A 125 -17.25 -7.39 -3.54
C GLY A 125 -17.94 -7.37 -2.17
N THR A 126 -17.37 -8.04 -1.17
CA THR A 126 -17.93 -8.10 0.19
C THR A 126 -17.02 -7.43 1.21
N PRO A 127 -17.57 -6.69 2.22
CA PRO A 127 -16.76 -6.06 3.26
C PRO A 127 -15.98 -7.09 4.09
N LEU A 128 -14.71 -6.79 4.39
CA LEU A 128 -13.88 -7.65 5.21
C LEU A 128 -14.51 -7.97 6.58
N LEU A 129 -15.14 -6.99 7.22
CA LEU A 129 -15.83 -7.19 8.50
C LEU A 129 -16.90 -8.30 8.42
N ILE A 130 -17.68 -8.32 7.34
CA ILE A 130 -18.72 -9.35 7.14
C ILE A 130 -18.08 -10.72 6.95
N GLN A 131 -16.95 -10.81 6.25
CA GLN A 131 -16.20 -12.05 6.08
C GLN A 131 -15.65 -12.55 7.42
N ILE A 132 -15.12 -11.66 8.27
CA ILE A 132 -14.65 -12.00 9.63
C ILE A 132 -15.80 -12.58 10.46
N VAL A 133 -16.97 -11.92 10.46
CA VAL A 133 -18.15 -12.38 11.17
C VAL A 133 -18.62 -13.75 10.65
N PHE A 134 -18.65 -13.93 9.33
CA PHE A 134 -19.03 -15.21 8.71
C PHE A 134 -18.13 -16.36 9.17
N TRP A 135 -16.79 -16.19 9.07
CA TRP A 135 -15.86 -17.22 9.50
C TRP A 135 -15.87 -17.45 11.01
N GLY A 136 -16.03 -16.38 11.80
CA GLY A 136 -16.09 -16.45 13.26
C GLY A 136 -17.32 -17.15 13.81
N TYR A 137 -18.44 -17.04 13.09
CA TYR A 137 -19.71 -17.69 13.47
C TYR A 137 -20.07 -18.91 12.61
N LEU A 138 -19.09 -19.46 11.89
CA LEU A 138 -19.31 -20.63 11.04
C LEU A 138 -19.87 -21.83 11.83
N GLY A 139 -19.47 -21.99 13.09
CA GLY A 139 -19.99 -23.02 13.97
C GLY A 139 -21.48 -22.92 14.29
N LEU A 140 -22.10 -21.74 14.12
CA LEU A 140 -23.56 -21.59 14.25
C LEU A 140 -24.31 -22.13 13.02
N LEU A 141 -23.67 -22.09 11.84
CA LEU A 141 -24.24 -22.62 10.59
C LEU A 141 -24.00 -24.12 10.48
N TYR A 142 -22.77 -24.54 10.83
CA TYR A 142 -22.34 -25.93 10.76
C TYR A 142 -21.70 -26.32 12.09
N ALA A 143 -22.45 -26.93 12.98
CA ALA A 143 -21.95 -27.36 14.30
C ALA A 143 -20.78 -28.35 14.19
N GLN A 144 -20.80 -29.18 13.16
CA GLN A 144 -19.74 -30.15 12.87
C GLN A 144 -19.37 -30.11 11.39
N ILE A 145 -18.09 -30.22 11.11
CA ILE A 145 -17.55 -30.43 9.77
C ILE A 145 -17.27 -31.93 9.63
N THR A 146 -18.06 -32.55 8.74
CA THR A 146 -18.02 -33.99 8.51
C THR A 146 -17.48 -34.26 7.11
N LEU A 147 -16.44 -35.08 6.99
CA LEU A 147 -15.97 -35.62 5.73
C LEU A 147 -16.57 -37.02 5.55
N GLY A 148 -17.43 -37.18 4.57
CA GLY A 148 -18.15 -38.42 4.30
C GLY A 148 -18.70 -38.45 2.87
N VAL A 149 -19.43 -39.50 2.56
CA VAL A 149 -20.14 -39.60 1.27
C VAL A 149 -21.45 -38.82 1.37
N PRO A 150 -21.67 -37.81 0.54
CA PRO A 150 -22.91 -37.02 0.55
C PRO A 150 -24.15 -37.92 0.46
N PHE A 151 -25.19 -37.59 1.23
CA PHE A 151 -26.48 -38.31 1.29
C PHE A 151 -26.41 -39.75 1.84
N THR A 152 -25.31 -40.11 2.58
CA THR A 152 -25.20 -41.40 3.26
C THR A 152 -24.80 -41.16 4.73
N ASP A 153 -25.01 -42.17 5.59
CA ASP A 153 -24.56 -42.14 7.00
C ASP A 153 -23.08 -42.43 7.16
N PHE A 154 -22.38 -42.68 6.06
CA PHE A 154 -20.95 -42.97 6.10
C PHE A 154 -20.14 -41.69 6.24
N SER A 155 -19.46 -41.54 7.37
CA SER A 155 -18.50 -40.47 7.64
C SER A 155 -17.14 -41.02 8.00
N LEU A 156 -16.09 -40.50 7.38
CA LEU A 156 -14.71 -40.81 7.71
C LEU A 156 -14.28 -40.18 9.02
N PHE A 157 -14.67 -38.94 9.23
CA PHE A 157 -14.53 -38.23 10.51
C PHE A 157 -15.53 -37.09 10.62
N SER A 158 -15.84 -36.70 11.87
CA SER A 158 -16.63 -35.52 12.19
C SER A 158 -15.94 -34.77 13.32
N ILE A 159 -15.71 -33.46 13.13
CA ILE A 159 -15.05 -32.59 14.09
C ILE A 159 -15.94 -31.39 14.36
N ASP A 160 -16.05 -30.97 15.64
CA ASP A 160 -16.71 -29.75 16.02
C ASP A 160 -16.05 -28.54 15.30
N THR A 161 -16.89 -27.69 14.70
CA THR A 161 -16.42 -26.57 13.88
C THR A 161 -15.60 -25.56 14.70
N ASN A 162 -16.00 -25.26 15.93
CA ASN A 162 -15.28 -24.30 16.77
C ASN A 162 -13.93 -24.86 17.26
N THR A 163 -13.83 -26.19 17.35
CA THR A 163 -12.55 -26.86 17.64
C THR A 163 -11.60 -26.81 16.44
N LEU A 164 -12.13 -27.01 15.24
CA LEU A 164 -11.34 -26.98 14.00
C LEU A 164 -10.98 -25.53 13.59
N ILE A 165 -11.92 -24.61 13.74
CA ILE A 165 -11.79 -23.20 13.37
C ILE A 165 -12.06 -22.31 14.60
N PRO A 166 -11.14 -22.27 15.59
CA PRO A 166 -11.27 -21.33 16.69
C PRO A 166 -11.15 -19.87 16.19
N ALA A 167 -11.53 -18.90 17.01
CA ALA A 167 -11.58 -17.48 16.65
C ALA A 167 -10.31 -16.96 15.97
N PHE A 168 -9.13 -17.38 16.46
CA PHE A 168 -7.85 -17.03 15.84
C PHE A 168 -7.75 -17.53 14.38
N THR A 169 -8.09 -18.80 14.16
CA THR A 169 -8.05 -19.41 12.80
C THR A 169 -9.11 -18.78 11.89
N ALA A 170 -10.30 -18.52 12.41
CA ALA A 170 -11.36 -17.82 11.67
C ALA A 170 -10.92 -16.43 11.21
N GLY A 171 -10.30 -15.67 12.12
CA GLY A 171 -9.75 -14.35 11.81
C GLY A 171 -8.62 -14.42 10.79
N LEU A 172 -7.70 -15.36 10.95
CA LEU A 172 -6.60 -15.59 10.01
C LEU A 172 -7.13 -15.96 8.62
N LEU A 173 -8.14 -16.84 8.52
CA LEU A 173 -8.78 -17.20 7.25
C LEU A 173 -9.42 -15.98 6.60
N ALA A 174 -10.22 -15.22 7.33
CA ALA A 174 -10.88 -14.03 6.80
C ALA A 174 -9.88 -13.02 6.23
N LEU A 175 -8.86 -12.66 7.02
CA LEU A 175 -7.81 -11.73 6.59
C LEU A 175 -7.06 -12.25 5.36
N THR A 176 -6.66 -13.52 5.39
CA THR A 176 -5.86 -14.14 4.33
C THR A 176 -6.61 -14.26 3.03
N LEU A 177 -7.84 -14.77 3.07
CA LEU A 177 -8.65 -14.97 1.86
C LEU A 177 -9.06 -13.64 1.22
N ASN A 178 -9.44 -12.66 2.04
CA ASN A 178 -9.72 -11.32 1.56
C ASN A 178 -8.48 -10.70 0.89
N GLN A 179 -7.35 -10.69 1.59
CA GLN A 179 -6.11 -10.09 1.09
C GLN A 179 -5.60 -10.79 -0.17
N ALA A 180 -5.77 -12.11 -0.29
CA ALA A 180 -5.38 -12.85 -1.49
C ALA A 180 -6.10 -12.32 -2.75
N ALA A 181 -7.35 -11.93 -2.65
CA ALA A 181 -8.11 -11.38 -3.76
C ALA A 181 -7.58 -9.99 -4.19
N TYR A 182 -7.22 -9.12 -3.25
CA TYR A 182 -6.61 -7.82 -3.56
C TYR A 182 -5.21 -7.99 -4.13
N SER A 183 -4.39 -8.80 -3.50
CA SER A 183 -3.01 -9.07 -3.93
C SER A 183 -2.95 -9.76 -5.30
N ALA A 184 -3.93 -10.63 -5.63
CA ALA A 184 -4.01 -11.28 -6.94
C ALA A 184 -4.17 -10.26 -8.08
N GLU A 185 -4.98 -9.22 -7.88
CA GLU A 185 -5.13 -8.16 -8.88
C GLU A 185 -3.86 -7.29 -9.01
N ILE A 186 -3.13 -7.06 -7.91
CA ILE A 186 -1.84 -6.38 -7.93
C ILE A 186 -0.83 -7.20 -8.75
N VAL A 187 -0.74 -8.50 -8.49
CA VAL A 187 0.15 -9.41 -9.24
C VAL A 187 -0.25 -9.44 -10.72
N ARG A 188 -1.54 -9.60 -11.02
CA ARG A 188 -2.05 -9.61 -12.39
C ARG A 188 -1.74 -8.29 -13.12
N ALA A 189 -2.00 -7.15 -12.50
CA ALA A 189 -1.71 -5.84 -13.06
C ALA A 189 -0.20 -5.65 -13.33
N GLY A 190 0.66 -6.10 -12.41
CA GLY A 190 2.10 -6.07 -12.60
C GLY A 190 2.57 -6.94 -13.76
N MET A 191 2.00 -8.14 -13.93
CA MET A 191 2.31 -9.00 -15.08
C MET A 191 1.89 -8.37 -16.40
N LEU A 192 0.70 -7.75 -16.46
CA LEU A 192 0.18 -7.08 -17.66
C LEU A 192 0.85 -5.73 -17.95
N SER A 193 1.62 -5.17 -17.02
CA SER A 193 2.36 -3.92 -17.23
C SER A 193 3.63 -4.09 -18.07
N VAL A 194 4.07 -5.32 -18.29
CA VAL A 194 5.25 -5.61 -19.11
C VAL A 194 4.85 -5.56 -20.59
N ASP A 195 5.60 -4.77 -21.35
CA ASP A 195 5.36 -4.56 -22.76
C ASP A 195 5.41 -5.89 -23.57
N GLU A 196 4.45 -6.09 -24.48
CA GLU A 196 4.37 -7.31 -25.29
C GLU A 196 5.62 -7.53 -26.15
N GLY A 197 6.27 -6.45 -26.58
CA GLY A 197 7.54 -6.51 -27.31
C GLY A 197 8.66 -7.19 -26.53
N GLN A 198 8.61 -7.21 -25.18
CA GLN A 198 9.57 -7.95 -24.36
C GLN A 198 9.38 -9.47 -24.50
N TYR A 199 8.14 -9.91 -24.63
CA TYR A 199 7.83 -11.33 -24.90
C TYR A 199 8.26 -11.71 -26.31
N GLU A 200 7.91 -10.89 -27.31
CA GLU A 200 8.26 -11.12 -28.71
C GLU A 200 9.78 -11.16 -28.92
N ALA A 201 10.51 -10.20 -28.33
CA ALA A 201 11.98 -10.17 -28.41
C ALA A 201 12.60 -11.41 -27.76
N ALA A 202 12.10 -11.84 -26.60
CA ALA A 202 12.61 -13.04 -25.92
C ALA A 202 12.37 -14.31 -26.76
N TYR A 203 11.18 -14.44 -27.35
CA TYR A 203 10.86 -15.59 -28.23
C TYR A 203 11.67 -15.58 -29.52
N SER A 204 11.95 -14.40 -30.09
CA SER A 204 12.76 -14.25 -31.31
C SER A 204 14.21 -14.72 -31.13
N VAL A 205 14.74 -14.66 -29.90
CA VAL A 205 16.09 -15.22 -29.59
C VAL A 205 16.02 -16.66 -29.06
N GLY A 206 14.86 -17.33 -29.19
CA GLY A 206 14.69 -18.74 -28.85
C GLY A 206 14.50 -19.04 -27.36
N MET A 207 14.12 -18.07 -26.55
CA MET A 207 13.83 -18.29 -25.12
C MET A 207 12.54 -19.10 -24.96
N SER A 208 12.56 -20.10 -24.07
CA SER A 208 11.34 -20.82 -23.69
C SER A 208 10.40 -19.94 -22.87
N PRO A 209 9.07 -20.19 -22.86
CA PRO A 209 8.10 -19.40 -22.10
C PRO A 209 8.44 -19.27 -20.63
N THR A 210 8.86 -20.36 -19.99
CA THR A 210 9.27 -20.36 -18.58
C THR A 210 10.51 -19.48 -18.34
N PHE A 211 11.51 -19.59 -19.21
CA PHE A 211 12.73 -18.80 -19.09
C PHE A 211 12.46 -17.31 -19.34
N THR A 212 11.61 -16.99 -20.33
CA THR A 212 11.12 -15.63 -20.58
C THR A 212 10.42 -15.06 -19.34
N LEU A 213 9.50 -15.84 -18.74
CA LEU A 213 8.79 -15.43 -17.54
C LEU A 213 9.75 -15.05 -16.40
N PHE A 214 10.68 -15.94 -16.05
CA PHE A 214 11.56 -15.72 -14.89
C PHE A 214 12.69 -14.72 -15.14
N LYS A 215 13.21 -14.63 -16.38
CA LYS A 215 14.40 -13.80 -16.68
C LYS A 215 14.05 -12.43 -17.26
N VAL A 216 12.90 -12.28 -17.92
CA VAL A 216 12.53 -11.03 -18.60
C VAL A 216 11.32 -10.40 -17.94
N VAL A 217 10.22 -11.13 -17.80
CA VAL A 217 8.93 -10.59 -17.39
C VAL A 217 8.88 -10.34 -15.88
N LEU A 218 9.15 -11.37 -15.07
CA LEU A 218 9.02 -11.27 -13.61
C LEU A 218 9.87 -10.17 -12.99
N PRO A 219 11.16 -9.95 -13.36
CA PRO A 219 11.94 -8.84 -12.82
C PRO A 219 11.36 -7.45 -13.14
N GLN A 220 10.71 -7.32 -14.30
CA GLN A 220 10.04 -6.08 -14.69
C GLN A 220 8.71 -5.92 -13.96
N ALA A 221 7.88 -6.96 -13.93
CA ALA A 221 6.61 -6.99 -13.21
C ALA A 221 6.78 -6.69 -11.71
N MET A 222 7.83 -7.20 -11.06
CA MET A 222 8.10 -6.98 -9.64
C MET A 222 8.30 -5.50 -9.30
N ARG A 223 8.73 -4.67 -10.23
CA ARG A 223 8.83 -3.22 -10.03
C ARG A 223 7.47 -2.57 -9.83
N VAL A 224 6.43 -3.14 -10.44
CA VAL A 224 5.05 -2.66 -10.34
C VAL A 224 4.30 -3.35 -9.19
N ILE A 225 4.66 -4.59 -8.86
CA ILE A 225 4.00 -5.39 -7.82
C ILE A 225 4.45 -4.99 -6.41
N ILE A 226 5.77 -4.85 -6.17
CA ILE A 226 6.31 -4.69 -4.81
C ILE A 226 5.80 -3.43 -4.10
N PRO A 227 5.76 -2.23 -4.72
CA PRO A 227 5.30 -1.04 -4.01
C PRO A 227 3.86 -1.13 -3.50
N PRO A 228 2.85 -1.53 -4.29
CA PRO A 228 1.49 -1.71 -3.77
C PRO A 228 1.40 -2.81 -2.71
N MET A 229 2.14 -3.94 -2.86
CA MET A 229 2.14 -5.03 -1.87
C MET A 229 2.63 -4.56 -0.49
N GLY A 230 3.62 -3.66 -0.45
CA GLY A 230 4.06 -3.07 0.80
C GLY A 230 2.98 -2.17 1.44
N ASN A 231 2.23 -1.41 0.65
CA ASN A 231 1.09 -0.64 1.14
C ASN A 231 -0.04 -1.53 1.67
N GLU A 232 -0.29 -2.67 1.02
CA GLU A 232 -1.23 -3.69 1.51
C GLU A 232 -0.81 -4.26 2.86
N THR A 233 0.51 -4.42 3.10
CA THR A 233 1.02 -4.88 4.41
C THR A 233 0.70 -3.90 5.53
N ILE A 234 0.84 -2.59 5.28
CA ILE A 234 0.47 -1.54 6.24
C ILE A 234 -1.05 -1.51 6.46
N SER A 235 -1.83 -1.74 5.42
CA SER A 235 -3.29 -1.83 5.50
C SER A 235 -3.73 -3.06 6.29
N MET A 236 -3.10 -4.21 6.07
CA MET A 236 -3.35 -5.45 6.80
C MET A 236 -3.13 -5.27 8.29
N LEU A 237 -2.04 -4.60 8.71
CA LEU A 237 -1.77 -4.31 10.12
C LEU A 237 -2.96 -3.59 10.79
N LYS A 238 -3.59 -2.63 10.11
CA LYS A 238 -4.75 -1.91 10.64
C LYS A 238 -6.02 -2.76 10.60
N ASN A 239 -6.18 -3.59 9.59
CA ASN A 239 -7.34 -4.45 9.41
C ASN A 239 -7.45 -5.53 10.50
N THR A 240 -6.33 -5.90 11.18
CA THR A 240 -6.38 -6.83 12.31
C THR A 240 -7.29 -6.35 13.43
N SER A 241 -7.48 -5.02 13.62
CA SER A 241 -8.39 -4.47 14.63
C SER A 241 -9.86 -4.89 14.43
N LEU A 242 -10.26 -5.23 13.20
CA LEU A 242 -11.60 -5.72 12.91
C LEU A 242 -11.87 -7.11 13.55
N LEU A 243 -10.82 -7.83 13.93
CA LEU A 243 -10.95 -9.14 14.59
C LEU A 243 -11.52 -9.04 16.00
N SER A 244 -11.63 -7.83 16.55
CA SER A 244 -12.29 -7.58 17.85
C SER A 244 -13.75 -8.05 17.87
N VAL A 245 -14.43 -8.05 16.71
CA VAL A 245 -15.82 -8.52 16.60
C VAL A 245 -15.97 -10.01 16.91
N ILE A 246 -14.92 -10.81 16.71
CA ILE A 246 -14.88 -12.24 17.05
C ILE A 246 -13.93 -12.55 18.24
N ALA A 247 -13.62 -11.51 19.02
CA ALA A 247 -12.84 -11.58 20.27
C ALA A 247 -11.41 -12.17 20.13
N VAL A 248 -10.75 -12.02 18.98
CA VAL A 248 -9.32 -12.31 18.85
C VAL A 248 -8.52 -11.26 19.61
N LEU A 249 -7.64 -11.69 20.53
CA LEU A 249 -6.95 -10.84 21.51
C LEU A 249 -5.77 -10.04 20.91
N GLU A 250 -5.99 -9.39 19.77
CA GLU A 250 -5.04 -8.41 19.22
C GLU A 250 -5.10 -7.09 20.05
N VAL A 251 -4.22 -6.13 19.72
CA VAL A 251 -4.01 -4.95 20.58
C VAL A 251 -5.28 -4.14 20.87
N TYR A 252 -6.17 -3.95 19.89
CA TYR A 252 -7.40 -3.21 20.08
C TYR A 252 -8.42 -3.99 20.93
N THR A 253 -8.54 -5.29 20.71
CA THR A 253 -9.42 -6.16 21.52
C THR A 253 -9.00 -6.19 22.97
N VAL A 254 -7.69 -6.35 23.24
CA VAL A 254 -7.15 -6.32 24.60
C VAL A 254 -7.44 -4.97 25.27
N ALA A 255 -7.19 -3.86 24.61
CA ALA A 255 -7.49 -2.54 25.14
C ALA A 255 -8.98 -2.35 25.44
N THR A 256 -9.86 -2.87 24.56
CA THR A 256 -11.32 -2.83 24.77
C THR A 256 -11.73 -3.66 25.99
N GLN A 257 -11.11 -4.83 26.21
CA GLN A 257 -11.37 -5.63 27.39
C GLN A 257 -10.92 -4.93 28.69
N ILE A 258 -9.75 -4.30 28.68
CA ILE A 258 -9.27 -3.52 29.83
C ILE A 258 -10.20 -2.34 30.09
N SER A 259 -10.60 -1.62 29.02
CA SER A 259 -11.46 -0.44 29.17
C SER A 259 -12.88 -0.79 29.66
N SER A 260 -13.37 -1.99 29.35
CA SER A 260 -14.68 -2.45 29.88
C SER A 260 -14.66 -2.71 31.38
N GLN A 261 -13.48 -2.98 31.97
CA GLN A 261 -13.31 -3.22 33.39
C GLN A 261 -13.07 -1.92 34.20
N ASN A 262 -12.28 -1.00 33.64
CA ASN A 262 -11.88 0.24 34.33
C ASN A 262 -12.64 1.49 33.87
N LEU A 263 -13.54 1.36 32.88
CA LEU A 263 -14.33 2.44 32.26
C LEU A 263 -13.49 3.58 31.67
N ARG A 264 -12.20 3.32 31.34
CA ARG A 264 -11.23 4.29 30.77
C ARG A 264 -11.09 4.11 29.26
N GLN A 265 -12.19 4.28 28.53
CA GLN A 265 -12.25 3.95 27.11
C GLN A 265 -11.41 4.89 26.25
N VAL A 266 -11.42 6.20 26.55
CA VAL A 266 -10.67 7.20 25.80
C VAL A 266 -9.17 6.99 25.95
N GLU A 267 -8.71 6.76 27.18
CA GLU A 267 -7.30 6.55 27.50
C GLU A 267 -6.74 5.30 26.80
N LEU A 268 -7.49 4.20 26.83
CA LEU A 268 -7.07 2.96 26.14
C LEU A 268 -7.09 3.11 24.60
N LEU A 269 -8.01 3.90 24.03
CA LEU A 269 -7.99 4.24 22.61
C LEU A 269 -6.75 5.06 22.24
N VAL A 270 -6.32 5.99 23.11
CA VAL A 270 -5.06 6.73 22.92
C VAL A 270 -3.87 5.77 22.93
N VAL A 271 -3.80 4.85 23.91
CA VAL A 271 -2.74 3.83 23.99
C VAL A 271 -2.65 3.01 22.69
N VAL A 272 -3.79 2.50 22.22
CA VAL A 272 -3.87 1.71 20.97
C VAL A 272 -3.46 2.55 19.76
N SER A 273 -3.95 3.80 19.69
CA SER A 273 -3.60 4.71 18.60
C SER A 273 -2.09 4.99 18.55
N CYS A 274 -1.45 5.17 19.69
CA CYS A 274 0.01 5.33 19.78
C CYS A 274 0.73 4.08 19.23
N TRP A 275 0.29 2.87 19.59
CA TRP A 275 0.87 1.64 19.09
C TRP A 275 0.67 1.48 17.58
N TYR A 276 -0.54 1.71 17.04
CA TYR A 276 -0.76 1.65 15.60
C TYR A 276 0.05 2.70 14.84
N LEU A 277 0.16 3.93 15.36
CA LEU A 277 1.02 4.96 14.77
C LEU A 277 2.49 4.56 14.77
N LEU A 278 2.98 3.99 15.87
CA LEU A 278 4.35 3.48 15.94
C LEU A 278 4.59 2.37 14.92
N LEU A 279 3.74 1.34 14.92
CA LEU A 279 3.90 0.17 14.03
C LEU A 279 3.78 0.55 12.56
N THR A 280 2.79 1.38 12.19
CA THR A 280 2.63 1.86 10.81
C THR A 280 3.80 2.73 10.39
N SER A 281 4.33 3.58 11.29
CA SER A 281 5.52 4.40 11.00
C SER A 281 6.75 3.53 10.77
N VAL A 282 6.97 2.51 11.59
CA VAL A 282 8.08 1.56 11.44
C VAL A 282 7.97 0.83 10.10
N LEU A 283 6.78 0.34 9.73
CA LEU A 283 6.57 -0.33 8.44
C LEU A 283 6.65 0.63 7.24
N SER A 284 6.32 1.91 7.42
CA SER A 284 6.41 2.91 6.35
C SER A 284 7.85 3.26 5.96
N ILE A 285 8.82 3.04 6.86
CA ILE A 285 10.23 3.29 6.56
C ILE A 285 10.74 2.35 5.45
N PRO A 286 10.71 1.01 5.60
CA PRO A 286 11.13 0.10 4.53
C PRO A 286 10.27 0.28 3.28
N GLN A 287 8.95 0.55 3.41
CA GLN A 287 8.06 0.81 2.30
C GLN A 287 8.54 2.00 1.44
N PHE A 288 8.92 3.10 2.06
CA PHE A 288 9.48 4.26 1.35
C PHE A 288 10.74 3.91 0.54
N TYR A 289 11.64 3.09 1.11
CA TYR A 289 12.84 2.65 0.40
C TYR A 289 12.53 1.66 -0.73
N LEU A 290 11.55 0.78 -0.55
CA LEU A 290 11.05 -0.12 -1.61
C LEU A 290 10.48 0.68 -2.78
N GLU A 291 9.58 1.63 -2.52
CA GLU A 291 9.00 2.49 -3.55
C GLU A 291 10.10 3.27 -4.31
N ARG A 292 11.08 3.79 -3.58
CA ARG A 292 12.19 4.50 -4.20
C ARG A 292 13.10 3.59 -5.04
N HIS A 293 13.33 2.35 -4.60
CA HIS A 293 14.18 1.40 -5.32
C HIS A 293 13.52 0.94 -6.63
N TYR A 294 12.26 0.54 -6.55
CA TYR A 294 11.52 0.01 -7.69
C TYR A 294 10.92 1.08 -8.61
N GLY A 295 10.66 2.28 -8.10
CA GLY A 295 10.15 3.42 -8.89
C GLY A 295 11.18 4.07 -9.83
N ARG A 296 12.44 3.68 -9.80
CA ARG A 296 13.54 4.30 -10.59
C ARG A 296 13.41 4.15 -12.10
N GLY A 297 12.51 3.33 -12.60
CA GLY A 297 12.32 3.10 -14.06
C GLY A 297 11.16 3.87 -14.70
N ASN A 298 10.15 4.31 -13.93
CA ASN A 298 8.91 4.86 -14.45
C ASN A 298 8.71 6.37 -14.21
N ALA A 299 9.47 6.99 -13.33
CA ALA A 299 9.34 8.41 -13.05
C ALA A 299 10.53 9.19 -13.64
N ARG A 300 10.23 10.22 -14.45
CA ARG A 300 11.25 11.16 -14.96
C ARG A 300 12.06 11.84 -13.85
N THR A 301 11.49 11.98 -12.66
CA THR A 301 12.17 12.49 -11.45
C THR A 301 11.67 11.76 -10.22
N LEU A 302 12.59 11.16 -9.46
CA LEU A 302 12.26 10.56 -8.16
C LEU A 302 11.88 11.68 -7.17
N PRO A 303 10.80 11.53 -6.39
CA PRO A 303 10.48 12.49 -5.36
C PRO A 303 11.65 12.59 -4.37
N PRO A 304 12.06 13.81 -3.99
CA PRO A 304 13.14 14.00 -3.04
C PRO A 304 12.80 13.38 -1.68
N THR A 305 13.80 12.86 -0.96
CA THR A 305 13.61 12.33 0.39
C THR A 305 12.98 13.38 1.30
N PRO A 306 12.24 13.01 2.36
CA PRO A 306 11.66 13.97 3.31
C PRO A 306 12.70 14.97 3.82
N PHE A 307 13.91 14.50 4.19
CA PHE A 307 15.03 15.34 4.58
C PHE A 307 15.51 16.26 3.45
N ALA A 308 15.56 15.76 2.22
CA ALA A 308 15.94 16.59 1.07
C ALA A 308 14.87 17.65 0.77
N ARG A 309 13.57 17.34 0.95
CA ARG A 309 12.48 18.34 0.82
C ARG A 309 12.63 19.46 1.83
N VAL A 310 12.83 19.13 3.10
CA VAL A 310 13.06 20.12 4.17
C VAL A 310 14.31 20.94 3.87
N ARG A 311 15.43 20.30 3.51
CA ARG A 311 16.67 21.00 3.15
C ARG A 311 16.50 21.90 1.93
N MET A 312 15.76 21.47 0.90
CA MET A 312 15.47 22.31 -0.27
C MET A 312 14.55 23.48 0.10
N ALA A 313 13.51 23.26 0.91
CA ALA A 313 12.62 24.30 1.39
C ALA A 313 13.39 25.36 2.20
N LEU A 314 14.27 24.93 3.11
CA LEU A 314 15.14 25.82 3.89
C LEU A 314 16.15 26.58 3.01
N ARG A 315 16.73 25.94 2.00
CA ARG A 315 17.65 26.60 1.06
C ARG A 315 16.93 27.58 0.13
N ALA A 316 15.69 27.30 -0.27
CA ALA A 316 14.90 28.18 -1.11
C ALA A 316 14.47 29.45 -0.35
N SER A 317 14.33 29.37 0.99
CA SER A 317 14.00 30.54 1.83
C SER A 317 15.20 31.45 2.10
N VAL A 318 16.44 30.96 1.93
CA VAL A 318 17.69 31.69 2.26
C VAL A 318 18.38 32.31 1.03
N ARG A 319 17.99 31.92 -0.22
CA ARG A 319 18.58 32.55 -1.42
C ARG A 319 17.96 33.93 -1.67
N PRO A 320 18.77 35.04 -1.65
CA PRO A 320 18.31 36.34 -2.08
C PRO A 320 17.96 36.33 -3.57
N SER A 321 16.97 37.13 -3.94
CA SER A 321 16.51 37.32 -5.32
C SER A 321 17.63 37.84 -6.20
N PRO A 322 17.83 37.31 -7.44
CA PRO A 322 18.83 37.83 -8.37
C PRO A 322 18.54 39.23 -8.93
N SER A 323 17.48 39.89 -8.48
CA SER A 323 17.03 41.19 -9.02
C SER A 323 17.72 42.41 -8.43
N THR A 324 18.60 42.28 -7.44
CA THR A 324 19.28 43.44 -6.82
C THR A 324 20.65 43.75 -7.43
N GLU A 325 21.22 42.86 -8.25
CA GLU A 325 22.56 43.07 -8.82
C GLU A 325 22.55 43.84 -10.17
N ARG A 326 21.36 44.10 -10.77
CA ARG A 326 21.26 44.88 -12.04
C ARG A 326 20.89 46.34 -11.86
N ALA A 327 20.66 46.82 -10.64
CA ALA A 327 20.33 48.21 -10.40
C ALA A 327 21.53 49.11 -10.10
N ASP A 328 22.71 48.51 -9.80
CA ASP A 328 23.92 49.28 -9.51
C ASP A 328 24.95 49.33 -10.67
N ALA A 329 24.54 48.92 -11.89
CA ALA A 329 25.38 48.93 -13.06
C ALA A 329 24.78 49.78 -14.25
N SER A 330 23.98 50.85 -13.93
CA SER A 330 23.55 51.84 -14.93
C SER A 330 23.87 53.25 -14.49
#